data_cc70201f11e04a0e9819a066c682f8bb
#
_entry.id   cc70201f11e04a0e9819a066c682f8bb
#
_cell.length_a   1.000
_cell.length_b   1.000
_cell.length_c   1.000
_cell.angle_alpha   90.00
_cell.angle_beta   90.00
_cell.angle_gamma   90.00
#
_symmetry.space_group_name_H-M   'P 1'
#
loop_
_entity.id
_entity.type
_entity.pdbx_description
1 polymer ?
#
loop_
_entity_poly.entity_id
_entity_poly.type
_entity_poly.pdbx_seq_one_letter_code
_entity_poly.pdbx_strand_id
1 'polypeptide(L)'
;MIPDVKYARSGDVAIAYQEVGSGPRDIVFLRGVTGDLVSTWEQPLLVRHVEGLAQLGRVLMLDRRGTGLSDRVREVPSLEVTMDDIRAVTDHAGSDEAVIWTGQAATGVASLYAATYPERVAGLVLLDPRARGTSSPRNSAISFVKACKV
;
A
#
# COMPACT_ATOMS: atom_id res chain seq x y z
N MET A 1 -2.44 -20.77 -0.94
CA MET A 1 -3.33 -20.48 -2.12
C MET A 1 -3.14 -19.02 -2.47
N ILE A 2 -2.81 -18.71 -3.73
CA ILE A 2 -2.65 -17.32 -4.21
C ILE A 2 -4.05 -16.71 -4.31
N PRO A 3 -4.30 -15.53 -3.69
CA PRO A 3 -5.60 -14.87 -3.74
C PRO A 3 -5.96 -14.39 -5.16
N ASP A 4 -7.25 -14.30 -5.44
CA ASP A 4 -7.75 -13.76 -6.70
C ASP A 4 -7.36 -12.29 -6.86
N VAL A 5 -7.07 -11.91 -8.10
CA VAL A 5 -6.79 -10.52 -8.46
C VAL A 5 -8.11 -9.81 -8.76
N LYS A 6 -8.32 -8.70 -8.09
CA LYS A 6 -9.44 -7.78 -8.31
C LYS A 6 -8.93 -6.50 -8.96
N TYR A 7 -9.84 -5.73 -9.54
CA TYR A 7 -9.50 -4.47 -10.21
C TYR A 7 -10.41 -3.35 -9.73
N ALA A 8 -9.79 -2.27 -9.24
CA ALA A 8 -10.46 -1.03 -8.91
C ALA A 8 -10.24 0.00 -10.04
N ARG A 9 -11.24 0.84 -10.32
CA ARG A 9 -11.13 1.90 -11.31
C ARG A 9 -10.67 3.20 -10.66
N SER A 10 -9.51 3.71 -11.13
CA SER A 10 -8.98 5.03 -10.75
C SER A 10 -8.93 5.90 -11.99
N GLY A 11 -9.99 6.67 -12.23
CA GLY A 11 -10.25 7.31 -13.51
C GLY A 11 -10.40 6.25 -14.61
N ASP A 12 -9.60 6.38 -15.67
CA ASP A 12 -9.60 5.44 -16.80
C ASP A 12 -8.65 4.24 -16.60
N VAL A 13 -7.93 4.19 -15.48
CA VAL A 13 -6.92 3.17 -15.20
C VAL A 13 -7.48 2.08 -14.29
N ALA A 14 -7.28 0.82 -14.64
CA ALA A 14 -7.58 -0.32 -13.78
C ALA A 14 -6.38 -0.62 -12.86
N ILE A 15 -6.60 -0.58 -11.56
CA ILE A 15 -5.61 -0.87 -10.53
C ILE A 15 -5.85 -2.30 -10.01
N ALA A 16 -4.89 -3.17 -10.24
CA ALA A 16 -4.93 -4.54 -9.75
C ALA A 16 -4.64 -4.58 -8.25
N TYR A 17 -5.40 -5.37 -7.51
CA TYR A 17 -5.15 -5.60 -6.10
C TYR A 17 -5.59 -6.99 -5.66
N GLN A 18 -5.09 -7.42 -4.51
CA GLN A 18 -5.48 -8.66 -3.83
C GLN A 18 -5.87 -8.39 -2.39
N GLU A 19 -6.77 -9.21 -1.88
CA GLU A 19 -7.16 -9.24 -0.47
C GLU A 19 -6.63 -10.50 0.18
N VAL A 20 -5.96 -10.38 1.32
CA VAL A 20 -5.39 -11.50 2.06
C VAL A 20 -5.84 -11.46 3.50
N GLY A 21 -6.32 -12.58 4.00
CA GLY A 21 -6.85 -12.66 5.36
C GLY A 21 -8.24 -12.04 5.50
N SER A 22 -8.71 -12.02 6.73
CA SER A 22 -10.01 -11.46 7.12
C SER A 22 -9.92 -10.95 8.55
N GLY A 23 -10.60 -9.87 8.84
CA GLY A 23 -10.59 -9.32 10.19
C GLY A 23 -11.23 -7.93 10.23
N PRO A 24 -11.39 -7.38 11.43
CA PRO A 24 -12.09 -6.11 11.60
C PRO A 24 -11.27 -4.89 11.22
N ARG A 25 -10.00 -5.08 10.90
CA ARG A 25 -9.09 -3.99 10.51
C ARG A 25 -8.58 -4.22 9.10
N ASP A 26 -8.57 -3.17 8.32
CA ASP A 26 -7.94 -3.16 7.00
C ASP A 26 -6.50 -2.66 7.10
N ILE A 27 -5.63 -3.30 6.35
CA ILE A 27 -4.22 -2.95 6.25
C ILE A 27 -3.90 -2.77 4.76
N VAL A 28 -3.62 -1.55 4.36
CA VAL A 28 -3.13 -1.28 3.00
C VAL A 28 -1.62 -1.48 3.00
N PHE A 29 -1.16 -2.52 2.35
CA PHE A 29 0.26 -2.80 2.20
C PHE A 29 0.79 -2.16 0.91
N LEU A 30 1.37 -0.97 1.06
CA LEU A 30 2.00 -0.25 -0.03
C LEU A 30 3.44 -0.70 -0.17
N ARG A 31 3.71 -1.47 -1.22
CA ARG A 31 5.07 -1.88 -1.54
C ARG A 31 5.85 -0.74 -2.19
N GLY A 32 7.17 -0.82 -2.06
CA GLY A 32 8.08 0.11 -2.73
C GLY A 32 8.04 -0.01 -4.25
N VAL A 33 9.07 0.47 -4.92
CA VAL A 33 9.14 0.54 -6.40
C VAL A 33 9.32 -0.84 -7.03
N THR A 34 9.79 -1.83 -6.28
CA THR A 34 10.12 -3.16 -6.77
C THR A 34 9.08 -4.19 -6.38
N GLY A 35 8.76 -5.07 -7.31
CA GLY A 35 7.83 -6.18 -7.13
C GLY A 35 6.40 -5.86 -7.54
N ASP A 36 5.64 -6.89 -7.76
CA ASP A 36 4.23 -6.89 -8.14
C ASP A 36 3.47 -7.99 -7.38
N LEU A 37 2.16 -8.05 -7.59
CA LEU A 37 1.30 -9.04 -6.92
C LEU A 37 1.73 -10.48 -7.21
N VAL A 38 2.19 -10.77 -8.44
CA VAL A 38 2.62 -12.11 -8.83
C VAL A 38 3.93 -12.48 -8.13
N SER A 39 4.96 -11.64 -8.27
CA SER A 39 6.29 -11.89 -7.69
C SER A 39 6.29 -11.95 -6.16
N THR A 40 5.29 -11.36 -5.51
CA THR A 40 5.13 -11.47 -4.05
C THR A 40 5.01 -12.92 -3.60
N TRP A 41 4.25 -13.74 -4.33
CA TRP A 41 3.99 -15.13 -3.97
C TRP A 41 5.13 -16.08 -4.33
N GLU A 42 6.09 -15.63 -5.12
CA GLU A 42 7.31 -16.36 -5.45
C GLU A 42 8.42 -16.16 -4.41
N GLN A 43 8.26 -15.19 -3.50
CA GLN A 43 9.28 -14.81 -2.51
C GLN A 43 8.87 -15.24 -1.10
N PRO A 44 9.46 -16.30 -0.52
CA PRO A 44 9.05 -16.86 0.77
C PRO A 44 9.03 -15.83 1.92
N LEU A 45 9.95 -14.87 1.92
CA LEU A 45 10.00 -13.81 2.94
C LEU A 45 8.80 -12.86 2.83
N LEU A 46 8.39 -12.49 1.61
CA LEU A 46 7.22 -11.64 1.39
C LEU A 46 5.93 -12.39 1.71
N VAL A 47 5.84 -13.66 1.34
CA VAL A 47 4.69 -14.51 1.70
C VAL A 47 4.51 -14.53 3.22
N ARG A 48 5.58 -14.85 3.97
CA ARG A 48 5.52 -14.84 5.44
C ARG A 48 5.16 -13.48 6.03
N HIS A 49 5.64 -12.40 5.41
CA HIS A 49 5.31 -11.04 5.84
C HIS A 49 3.82 -10.74 5.64
N VAL A 50 3.30 -11.04 4.46
CA VAL A 50 1.87 -10.84 4.12
C VAL A 50 0.98 -11.73 4.99
N GLU A 51 1.33 -13.00 5.18
CA GLU A 51 0.60 -13.92 6.05
C GLU A 51 0.61 -13.44 7.51
N GLY A 52 1.73 -12.88 7.98
CA GLY A 52 1.82 -12.28 9.30
C GLY A 52 0.90 -11.06 9.47
N LEU A 53 0.84 -10.19 8.47
CA LEU A 53 -0.10 -9.06 8.45
C LEU A 53 -1.55 -9.55 8.40
N ALA A 54 -1.83 -10.60 7.63
CA ALA A 54 -3.16 -11.16 7.46
C ALA A 54 -3.74 -11.78 8.77
N GLN A 55 -2.88 -12.07 9.74
CA GLN A 55 -3.33 -12.46 11.10
C GLN A 55 -3.82 -11.26 11.91
N LEU A 56 -3.42 -10.04 11.55
CA LEU A 56 -3.81 -8.81 12.24
C LEU A 56 -5.07 -8.18 11.64
N GLY A 57 -5.39 -8.50 10.39
CA GLY A 57 -6.53 -7.94 9.67
C GLY A 57 -6.60 -8.36 8.21
N ARG A 58 -7.48 -7.71 7.44
CA ARG A 58 -7.57 -7.90 6.00
C ARG A 58 -6.53 -7.02 5.30
N VAL A 59 -5.59 -7.64 4.60
CA VAL A 59 -4.51 -6.96 3.88
C VAL A 59 -4.95 -6.67 2.44
N LEU A 60 -4.89 -5.41 2.06
CA LEU A 60 -5.09 -4.94 0.69
C LEU A 60 -3.72 -4.67 0.07
N MET A 61 -3.32 -5.45 -0.91
CA MET A 61 -2.09 -5.25 -1.68
C MET A 61 -2.45 -4.80 -3.08
N LEU A 62 -1.80 -3.77 -3.59
CA LEU A 62 -2.07 -3.27 -4.94
C LEU A 62 -0.79 -3.15 -5.77
N ASP A 63 -0.92 -3.34 -7.07
CA ASP A 63 0.08 -2.94 -8.04
C ASP A 63 -0.13 -1.47 -8.41
N ARG A 64 0.94 -0.70 -8.36
CA ARG A 64 0.89 0.70 -8.77
C ARG A 64 0.56 0.78 -10.27
N ARG A 65 -0.17 1.84 -10.68
CA ARG A 65 -0.38 2.09 -12.11
C ARG A 65 0.93 2.03 -12.88
N GLY A 66 0.93 1.43 -14.03
CA GLY A 66 2.10 1.21 -14.86
C GLY A 66 2.96 0.01 -14.46
N THR A 67 2.63 -0.71 -13.37
CA THR A 67 3.40 -1.87 -12.90
C THR A 67 2.51 -3.11 -12.74
N GLY A 68 3.14 -4.27 -12.71
CA GLY A 68 2.49 -5.55 -12.46
C GLY A 68 1.28 -5.80 -13.36
N LEU A 69 0.15 -6.08 -12.73
CA LEU A 69 -1.14 -6.36 -13.39
C LEU A 69 -2.03 -5.13 -13.56
N SER A 70 -1.63 -3.96 -13.02
CA SER A 70 -2.33 -2.70 -13.28
C SER A 70 -2.08 -2.19 -14.70
N ASP A 71 -3.01 -1.38 -15.20
CA ASP A 71 -2.92 -0.80 -16.53
C ASP A 71 -1.62 -0.01 -16.72
N ARG A 72 -1.06 -0.10 -17.92
CA ARG A 72 0.15 0.62 -18.33
C ARG A 72 -0.17 2.10 -18.53
N VAL A 73 0.74 2.95 -18.06
CA VAL A 73 0.68 4.40 -18.26
C VAL A 73 1.98 4.88 -18.92
N ARG A 74 1.89 5.98 -19.64
CA ARG A 74 3.06 6.54 -20.37
C ARG A 74 3.90 7.46 -19.48
N GLU A 75 3.28 8.07 -18.47
CA GLU A 75 3.92 9.06 -17.62
C GLU A 75 4.14 8.49 -16.21
N VAL A 76 5.16 9.00 -15.53
CA VAL A 76 5.37 8.70 -14.12
C VAL A 76 4.26 9.37 -13.32
N PRO A 77 3.46 8.61 -12.55
CA PRO A 77 2.36 9.18 -11.79
C PRO A 77 2.87 10.14 -10.71
N SER A 78 2.16 11.25 -10.53
CA SER A 78 2.38 12.14 -9.39
C SER A 78 1.97 11.46 -8.07
N LEU A 79 2.32 12.08 -6.95
CA LEU A 79 1.90 11.57 -5.63
C LEU A 79 0.37 11.62 -5.48
N GLU A 80 -0.27 12.68 -5.98
CA GLU A 80 -1.72 12.86 -5.95
C GLU A 80 -2.44 11.74 -6.72
N VAL A 81 -1.95 11.44 -7.91
CA VAL A 81 -2.49 10.34 -8.74
C VAL A 81 -2.30 8.99 -8.03
N THR A 82 -1.17 8.79 -7.35
CA THR A 82 -0.94 7.56 -6.58
C THR A 82 -1.88 7.48 -5.37
N MET A 83 -2.19 8.60 -4.72
CA MET A 83 -3.18 8.66 -3.64
C MET A 83 -4.59 8.31 -4.13
N ASP A 84 -4.95 8.78 -5.33
CA ASP A 84 -6.24 8.42 -5.95
C ASP A 84 -6.35 6.91 -6.23
N ASP A 85 -5.24 6.25 -6.59
CA ASP A 85 -5.20 4.80 -6.75
C ASP A 85 -5.45 4.07 -5.44
N ILE A 86 -4.80 4.52 -4.36
CA ILE A 86 -5.01 3.94 -3.03
C ILE A 86 -6.48 4.10 -2.63
N ARG A 87 -7.04 5.29 -2.84
CA ARG A 87 -8.45 5.57 -2.54
C ARG A 87 -9.39 4.69 -3.35
N ALA A 88 -9.16 4.57 -4.66
CA ALA A 88 -9.96 3.72 -5.53
C ALA A 88 -9.97 2.25 -5.07
N VAL A 89 -8.82 1.72 -4.66
CA VAL A 89 -8.71 0.35 -4.14
C VAL A 89 -9.44 0.21 -2.81
N THR A 90 -9.25 1.13 -1.86
CA THR A 90 -9.92 1.08 -0.56
C THR A 90 -11.44 1.23 -0.69
N ASP A 91 -11.91 2.12 -1.57
CA ASP A 91 -13.34 2.29 -1.85
C ASP A 91 -13.95 1.03 -2.48
N HIS A 92 -13.27 0.44 -3.48
CA HIS A 92 -13.73 -0.79 -4.14
C HIS A 92 -13.74 -1.99 -3.19
N ALA A 93 -12.79 -2.06 -2.25
CA ALA A 93 -12.73 -3.09 -1.22
C ALA A 93 -13.72 -2.84 -0.06
N GLY A 94 -14.44 -1.73 -0.04
CA GLY A 94 -15.34 -1.34 1.05
C GLY A 94 -14.61 -1.05 2.35
N SER A 95 -13.42 -0.44 2.26
CA SER A 95 -12.59 -0.06 3.40
C SER A 95 -12.79 1.41 3.74
N ASP A 96 -13.43 1.71 4.84
CA ASP A 96 -13.64 3.09 5.29
C ASP A 96 -12.39 3.69 5.93
N GLU A 97 -11.65 2.90 6.68
CA GLU A 97 -10.44 3.30 7.39
C GLU A 97 -9.43 2.15 7.41
N ALA A 98 -8.16 2.41 7.13
CA ALA A 98 -7.13 1.39 7.10
C ALA A 98 -5.83 1.82 7.79
N VAL A 99 -5.07 0.85 8.28
CA VAL A 99 -3.66 1.06 8.62
C VAL A 99 -2.85 1.01 7.33
N ILE A 100 -2.05 2.04 7.07
CA ILE A 100 -1.12 2.04 5.94
C ILE A 100 0.21 1.45 6.40
N TRP A 101 0.58 0.33 5.82
CA TRP A 101 1.85 -0.35 6.07
C TRP A 101 2.76 -0.20 4.85
N THR A 102 3.90 0.43 5.03
CA THR A 102 4.80 0.71 3.90
C THR A 102 6.25 0.85 4.32
N GLY A 103 7.13 0.86 3.33
CA GLY A 103 8.55 1.10 3.54
C GLY A 103 9.20 1.87 2.40
N GLN A 104 10.39 2.39 2.68
CA GLN A 104 11.29 3.02 1.72
C GLN A 104 10.62 4.09 0.81
N ALA A 105 10.60 3.86 -0.49
CA ALA A 105 10.12 4.83 -1.47
C ALA A 105 8.62 5.16 -1.38
N ALA A 106 7.81 4.28 -0.80
CA ALA A 106 6.36 4.51 -0.66
C ALA A 106 6.00 5.31 0.62
N THR A 107 6.96 5.61 1.48
CA THR A 107 6.70 6.38 2.73
C THR A 107 6.21 7.80 2.45
N GLY A 108 6.69 8.42 1.38
CA GLY A 108 6.26 9.77 0.98
C GLY A 108 4.78 9.84 0.63
N VAL A 109 4.31 8.94 -0.24
CA VAL A 109 2.89 8.90 -0.63
C VAL A 109 2.00 8.48 0.54
N ALA A 110 2.44 7.55 1.38
CA ALA A 110 1.69 7.13 2.56
C ALA A 110 1.50 8.29 3.56
N SER A 111 2.56 9.06 3.81
CA SER A 111 2.50 10.23 4.69
C SER A 111 1.59 11.32 4.13
N LEU A 112 1.68 11.58 2.83
CA LEU A 112 0.81 12.56 2.16
C LEU A 112 -0.66 12.10 2.17
N TYR A 113 -0.91 10.81 1.92
CA TYR A 113 -2.25 10.24 1.98
C TYR A 113 -2.87 10.41 3.37
N ALA A 114 -2.11 10.10 4.43
CA ALA A 114 -2.58 10.26 5.80
C ALA A 114 -2.83 11.72 6.20
N ALA A 115 -2.03 12.65 5.68
CA ALA A 115 -2.23 14.09 5.91
C ALA A 115 -3.44 14.65 5.15
N THR A 116 -3.72 14.09 3.96
CA THR A 116 -4.82 14.56 3.09
C THR A 116 -6.17 13.94 3.49
N TYR A 117 -6.16 12.66 3.91
CA TYR A 117 -7.34 11.88 4.25
C TYR A 117 -7.22 11.28 5.66
N PRO A 118 -7.10 12.10 6.72
CA PRO A 118 -6.87 11.60 8.08
C PRO A 118 -8.01 10.70 8.58
N GLU A 119 -9.23 10.88 8.09
CA GLU A 119 -10.39 10.05 8.41
C GLU A 119 -10.31 8.65 7.81
N ARG A 120 -9.48 8.47 6.78
CA ARG A 120 -9.31 7.19 6.07
C ARG A 120 -8.13 6.37 6.63
N VAL A 121 -7.37 6.93 7.58
CA VAL A 121 -6.13 6.33 8.08
C VAL A 121 -6.19 6.10 9.58
N ALA A 122 -6.32 4.85 9.99
CA ALA A 122 -6.28 4.41 11.37
C ALA A 122 -4.87 4.50 11.98
N GLY A 123 -3.83 4.44 11.15
CA GLY A 123 -2.44 4.56 11.56
C GLY A 123 -1.47 4.36 10.40
N LEU A 124 -0.23 4.77 10.62
CA LEU A 124 0.89 4.57 9.69
C LEU A 124 1.96 3.68 10.33
N VAL A 125 2.42 2.69 9.59
CA VAL A 125 3.60 1.91 9.92
C VAL A 125 4.62 2.14 8.81
N LEU A 126 5.69 2.84 9.13
CA LEU A 126 6.73 3.22 8.20
C LEU A 126 8.00 2.42 8.49
N LEU A 127 8.41 1.59 7.55
CA LEU A 127 9.65 0.81 7.62
C LEU A 127 10.75 1.54 6.84
N ASP A 128 11.83 1.89 7.49
CA ASP A 128 12.94 2.65 6.90
C ASP A 128 12.45 3.91 6.16
N PRO A 129 11.77 4.85 6.87
CA PRO A 129 11.16 6.01 6.25
C PRO A 129 12.22 6.94 5.65
N ARG A 130 11.98 7.39 4.41
CA ARG A 130 12.86 8.33 3.70
C ARG A 130 12.10 9.62 3.42
N ALA A 131 12.51 10.69 4.06
CA ALA A 131 11.94 12.02 3.84
C ALA A 131 12.40 12.67 2.51
N ARG A 132 13.54 12.22 1.96
CA ARG A 132 14.09 12.64 0.67
C ARG A 132 14.81 11.46 0.05
N GLY A 133 14.91 11.39 -1.29
CA GLY A 133 15.55 10.30 -2.04
C GLY A 133 17.07 10.18 -1.89
N THR A 134 17.60 10.39 -0.69
CA THR A 134 19.02 10.23 -0.38
C THR A 134 19.27 8.85 0.21
N SER A 135 20.13 8.10 -0.44
CA SER A 135 20.66 6.84 0.07
C SER A 135 21.56 7.10 1.29
N SER A 136 21.07 6.86 2.49
CA SER A 136 21.90 6.71 3.67
C SER A 136 21.89 5.25 4.11
N PRO A 137 23.04 4.59 4.27
CA PRO A 137 23.10 3.15 4.49
C PRO A 137 22.97 2.71 5.96
N ARG A 138 22.48 3.52 6.88
CA ARG A 138 22.41 3.14 8.29
C ARG A 138 21.15 3.63 8.99
N ASN A 139 20.45 2.67 9.53
CA ASN A 139 19.33 2.62 10.46
C ASN A 139 17.98 2.34 9.81
N SER A 140 17.68 1.03 9.72
CA SER A 140 16.28 0.59 9.57
C SER A 140 15.52 0.97 10.83
N ALA A 141 14.80 2.08 10.78
CA ALA A 141 13.92 2.52 11.85
C ALA A 141 12.49 2.14 11.50
N ILE A 142 11.78 1.53 12.43
CA ILE A 142 10.33 1.35 12.35
C ILE A 142 9.72 2.54 13.08
N SER A 143 9.00 3.38 12.36
CA SER A 143 8.30 4.51 12.95
C SER A 143 6.79 4.25 12.93
N PHE A 144 6.18 4.25 14.12
CA PHE A 144 4.73 4.24 14.27
C PHE A 144 4.23 5.68 14.38
N VAL A 145 3.43 6.10 13.42
CA VAL A 145 2.70 7.35 13.52
C VAL A 145 1.23 7.01 13.63
N LYS A 146 0.67 7.23 14.82
CA LYS A 146 -0.79 7.19 15.00
C LYS A 146 -1.34 8.49 14.45
N ALA A 147 -2.19 8.43 13.43
CA ALA A 147 -2.98 9.58 13.03
C ALA A 147 -3.87 9.95 14.22
N CYS A 148 -3.58 11.07 14.89
CA CYS A 148 -4.51 11.63 15.88
C CYS A 148 -5.67 12.27 15.11
N LYS A 149 -6.88 11.75 15.31
CA LYS A 149 -8.11 12.50 14.98
C LYS A 149 -8.11 13.75 15.86
N VAL A 150 -7.96 14.91 15.27
CA VAL A 150 -8.19 16.21 15.90
C VAL A 150 -9.68 16.47 15.88
#